data_34cfc6625a1b4cf6f6e4fc936f21d750
#
_entry.id   34cfc6625a1b4cf6f6e4fc936f21d750
#
_cell.length_a   1.000
_cell.length_b   1.000
_cell.length_c   1.000
_cell.angle_alpha   90.00
_cell.angle_beta   90.00
_cell.angle_gamma   90.00
#
_symmetry.space_group_name_H-M   'P 1'
#
loop_
_entity.id
_entity.type
_entity.pdbx_description
1 polymer ?
#
loop_
_entity_poly.entity_id
_entity_poly.type
_entity_poly.pdbx_seq_one_letter_code
_entity_poly.pdbx_strand_id
1 'polypeptide(L)' 'MNYATPYDIGIGDDVRYKGKDYLVFINYIKGETDAKGYTPNANRTILIDNNDTETTCLDYTQLEVIEQITDHGRLI' A
#
# COMPACT_ATOMS: atom_id res chain seq x y z
N MET A 1 -2.22 19.70 4.75
CA MET A 1 -1.37 18.53 4.70
C MET A 1 -1.58 17.78 3.40
N ASN A 2 -0.50 17.45 2.75
CA ASN A 2 -0.59 16.73 1.49
C ASN A 2 -0.52 15.24 1.76
N TYR A 3 -1.63 14.60 1.56
CA TYR A 3 -1.63 13.14 1.59
C TYR A 3 -1.31 12.67 0.18
N ALA A 4 -0.38 11.76 0.08
CA ALA A 4 -0.25 11.02 -1.15
C ALA A 4 -1.54 10.25 -1.36
N THR A 5 -1.89 10.01 -2.58
CA THR A 5 -3.05 9.15 -2.83
C THR A 5 -2.67 7.72 -2.51
N PRO A 6 -3.63 6.89 -2.13
CA PRO A 6 -3.33 5.47 -1.92
C PRO A 6 -2.67 4.81 -3.13
N TYR A 7 -2.89 5.37 -4.30
CA TYR A 7 -2.27 4.88 -5.52
C TYR A 7 -0.75 5.02 -5.49
N ASP A 8 -0.24 6.00 -4.71
CA ASP A 8 1.19 6.26 -4.66
C ASP A 8 1.89 5.54 -3.51
N ILE A 9 1.18 4.66 -2.82
CA ILE A 9 1.72 3.94 -1.69
C ILE A 9 2.67 2.87 -2.18
N GLY A 10 3.79 2.73 -1.50
CA GLY A 10 4.76 1.70 -1.79
C GLY A 10 5.25 1.01 -0.54
N ILE A 11 6.12 0.02 -0.72
CA ILE A 11 6.65 -0.79 0.36
C ILE A 11 7.30 0.09 1.42
N GLY A 12 6.91 -0.13 2.67
CA GLY A 12 7.49 0.58 3.81
C GLY A 12 6.77 1.85 4.21
N ASP A 13 5.78 2.28 3.44
CA ASP A 13 5.03 3.48 3.80
C ASP A 13 4.13 3.20 4.99
N ASP A 14 3.94 4.24 5.82
CA ASP A 14 3.07 4.17 6.98
C ASP A 14 1.65 4.53 6.57
N VAL A 15 0.71 3.67 6.91
CA VAL A 15 -0.70 3.93 6.61
C VAL A 15 -1.55 3.57 7.81
N ARG A 16 -2.74 4.15 7.85
CA ARG A 16 -3.75 3.80 8.86
C ARG A 16 -4.94 3.17 8.16
N TYR A 17 -5.37 2.04 8.70
CA TYR A 17 -6.48 1.30 8.16
C TYR A 17 -7.39 0.87 9.30
N LYS A 18 -8.65 1.29 9.25
CA LYS A 18 -9.64 0.99 10.30
C LYS A 18 -9.14 1.37 11.69
N GLY A 19 -8.47 2.52 11.77
CA GLY A 19 -8.01 3.06 13.03
C GLY A 19 -6.74 2.45 13.58
N LYS A 20 -6.05 1.61 12.82
CA LYS A 20 -4.82 0.96 13.24
C LYS A 20 -3.71 1.26 12.25
N ASP A 21 -2.51 1.44 12.75
CA ASP A 21 -1.35 1.76 11.93
C ASP A 21 -0.67 0.51 11.41
N TYR A 22 -0.25 0.56 10.16
CA TYR A 22 0.42 -0.55 9.49
C TYR A 22 1.53 -0.01 8.60
N LEU A 23 2.43 -0.90 8.22
CA LEU A 23 3.36 -0.64 7.12
C LEU A 23 2.86 -1.36 5.88
N VAL A 24 3.07 -0.74 4.74
CA VAL A 24 2.71 -1.37 3.47
C VAL A 24 3.77 -2.41 3.12
N PHE A 25 3.33 -3.63 2.89
CA PHE A 25 4.21 -4.69 2.44
C PHE A 25 4.23 -4.76 0.91
N ILE A 26 3.07 -4.76 0.28
CA ILE A 26 2.94 -4.71 -1.18
C ILE A 26 1.64 -4.00 -1.51
N ASN A 27 1.66 -3.22 -2.59
CA ASN A 27 0.45 -2.59 -3.10
C ASN A 27 0.21 -3.05 -4.53
N TYR A 28 -0.73 -3.96 -4.71
CA TYR A 28 -1.11 -4.44 -6.03
C TYR A 28 -2.20 -3.54 -6.60
N ILE A 29 -1.95 -3.00 -7.78
CA ILE A 29 -2.90 -2.13 -8.45
C ILE A 29 -3.39 -2.83 -9.72
N LYS A 30 -4.69 -2.90 -9.86
CA LYS A 30 -5.31 -3.58 -10.99
C LYS A 30 -4.76 -3.04 -12.31
N GLY A 31 -4.32 -3.95 -13.15
CA GLY A 31 -3.85 -3.61 -14.49
C GLY A 31 -2.44 -3.07 -14.57
N GLU A 32 -1.74 -2.93 -13.43
CA GLU A 32 -0.36 -2.44 -13.42
C GLU A 32 0.59 -3.59 -13.28
N THR A 33 1.42 -3.80 -14.28
CA THR A 33 2.39 -4.88 -14.28
C THR A 33 3.57 -4.51 -13.39
N ASP A 34 3.88 -5.39 -12.45
CA ASP A 34 5.02 -5.14 -11.55
C ASP A 34 6.34 -5.54 -12.22
N ALA A 35 7.43 -5.38 -11.48
CA ALA A 35 8.77 -5.64 -12.01
C ALA A 35 9.00 -7.11 -12.36
N LYS A 36 8.18 -7.99 -11.81
CA LYS A 36 8.28 -9.43 -12.07
C LYS A 36 7.37 -9.88 -13.20
N GLY A 37 6.65 -8.97 -13.80
CA GLY A 37 5.75 -9.29 -14.90
C GLY A 37 4.35 -9.70 -14.47
N TYR A 38 4.04 -9.59 -13.18
CA TYR A 38 2.70 -9.93 -12.69
C TYR A 38 1.76 -8.75 -12.87
N THR A 39 0.60 -9.00 -13.44
CA THR A 39 -0.43 -7.99 -13.62
C THR A 39 -1.63 -8.36 -12.78
N PRO A 40 -1.88 -7.64 -11.67
CA PRO A 40 -3.03 -7.95 -10.83
C PRO A 40 -4.34 -7.71 -11.56
N ASN A 41 -5.34 -8.52 -11.26
CA ASN A 41 -6.67 -8.30 -11.81
C ASN A 41 -7.61 -7.64 -10.80
N ALA A 42 -7.08 -7.21 -9.65
CA ALA A 42 -7.83 -6.48 -8.64
C ALA A 42 -6.87 -5.69 -7.78
N ASN A 43 -7.35 -4.59 -7.19
CA ASN A 43 -6.56 -3.82 -6.24
C ASN A 43 -6.46 -4.60 -4.93
N ARG A 44 -5.25 -4.64 -4.36
CA ARG A 44 -5.04 -5.32 -3.10
C ARG A 44 -3.79 -4.77 -2.44
N THR A 45 -3.92 -4.29 -1.22
CA THR A 45 -2.79 -3.80 -0.45
C THR A 45 -2.55 -4.74 0.73
N ILE A 46 -1.35 -5.26 0.83
CA ILE A 46 -0.95 -6.13 1.93
C ILE A 46 -0.26 -5.26 2.96
N LEU A 47 -0.78 -5.30 4.19
CA LEU A 47 -0.31 -4.49 5.30
C LEU A 47 0.30 -5.38 6.36
N ILE A 48 1.31 -4.87 7.06
CA ILE A 48 1.96 -5.61 8.15
C ILE A 48 1.92 -4.76 9.41
N ASP A 49 1.53 -5.36 10.52
CA ASP A 49 1.54 -4.67 11.81
C ASP A 49 2.84 -4.97 12.57
N ASN A 50 2.91 -4.48 13.82
CA ASN A 50 4.12 -4.64 14.64
C ASN A 50 4.45 -6.08 14.98
N ASN A 51 3.50 -6.98 14.80
CA ASN A 51 3.69 -8.40 15.12
C ASN A 51 3.93 -9.21 13.85
N ASP A 52 4.20 -8.54 12.73
CA ASP A 52 4.38 -9.17 11.42
C ASP A 52 3.13 -9.91 10.96
N THR A 53 1.97 -9.54 11.46
CA THR A 53 0.70 -10.12 11.03
C THR A 53 0.21 -9.37 9.80
N GLU A 54 -0.11 -10.11 8.76
CA GLU A 54 -0.58 -9.52 7.51
C GLU A 54 -2.07 -9.27 7.54
N THR A 55 -2.45 -8.14 6.98
CA THR A 55 -3.85 -7.79 6.77
C THR A 55 -4.00 -7.33 5.32
N THR A 56 -5.04 -7.77 4.65
CA THR A 56 -5.28 -7.39 3.27
C THR A 56 -6.36 -6.34 3.19
N CYS A 57 -6.05 -5.24 2.53
CA CYS A 57 -7.01 -4.19 2.23
C CYS A 57 -7.37 -4.28 0.76
N LEU A 58 -8.65 -4.50 0.47
CA LEU A 58 -9.12 -4.64 -0.91
C LEU A 58 -9.50 -3.32 -1.54
N ASP A 59 -9.66 -2.28 -0.73
CA ASP A 59 -10.04 -0.96 -1.21
C ASP A 59 -9.04 0.04 -0.69
N TYR A 60 -8.04 0.33 -1.50
CA TYR A 60 -6.96 1.21 -1.08
C TYR A 60 -7.45 2.62 -0.77
N THR A 61 -8.66 3.01 -1.20
CA THR A 61 -9.20 4.32 -0.85
C THR A 61 -9.56 4.43 0.63
N GLN A 62 -9.58 3.30 1.35
CA GLN A 62 -9.83 3.29 2.79
C GLN A 62 -8.57 3.50 3.60
N LEU A 63 -7.42 3.59 2.96
CA LEU A 63 -6.16 3.81 3.65
C LEU A 63 -5.90 5.29 3.83
N GLU A 64 -5.41 5.65 5.01
CA GLU A 64 -4.92 7.00 5.26
C GLU A 64 -3.41 6.95 5.26
N VAL A 65 -2.78 7.74 4.38
CA VAL A 65 -1.33 7.78 4.30
C VAL A 65 -0.81 8.66 5.42
N ILE A 66 -0.02 8.07 6.32
CA ILE A 66 0.55 8.80 7.44
C ILE A 66 1.90 9.36 7.07
N GLU A 67 2.75 8.51 6.49
CA GLU A 67 4.08 8.93 6.11
C GLU A 67 4.56 8.11 4.93
N GLN A 68 5.10 8.79 3.94
CA GLN A 68 5.79 8.14 2.84
C GLN A 68 7.28 8.20 3.10
N ILE A 69 7.92 7.05 3.14
CA ILE A 69 9.34 6.98 3.41
C ILE A 69 10.14 7.53 2.26
N THR A 70 9.71 7.28 1.06
CA THR A 70 10.42 7.73 -0.12
C THR A 70 9.44 8.25 -1.14
N ASP A 71 9.96 9.08 -2.01
CA ASP A 71 9.21 9.53 -3.18
C ASP A 71 9.41 8.52 -4.30
N HIS A 72 9.06 7.28 -4.00
CA HIS A 72 9.37 6.20 -4.92
C HIS A 72 8.35 6.06 -6.02
N GLY A 73 7.26 6.79 -5.93
CA GLY A 73 6.19 6.54 -6.84
C GLY A 73 5.91 5.06 -6.81
N ARG A 74 5.43 4.40 -7.57
CA ARG A 74 5.20 2.97 -7.49
C ARG A 74 6.42 2.23 -8.00
N LEU A 75 7.21 1.81 -7.07
CA LEU A 75 8.34 0.99 -7.40
C LEU A 75 7.92 -0.42 -7.66
N ILE A 76 7.32 -0.59 -8.67
CA ILE A 76 6.84 -1.92 -8.95
C ILE A 76 7.52 -2.46 -10.16
#